data_525006909de30c4f71ad9c9d481da445
#
_entry.id   525006909de30c4f71ad9c9d481da445
#
_cell.length_a   1.000
_cell.length_b   1.000
_cell.length_c   1.000
_cell.angle_alpha   90.00
_cell.angle_beta   90.00
_cell.angle_gamma   90.00
#
_symmetry.space_group_name_H-M   'P 1'
#
loop_
_entity.id
_entity.type
_entity.pdbx_description
1 polymer ?
#
loop_
_entity_poly.entity_id
_entity_poly.type
_entity_poly.pdbx_seq_one_letter_code
_entity_poly.pdbx_strand_id
1 'polypeptide(L)'
;MFLFYLTNFLIISYLFNKNSKRTYHLKINNEALQEKINILNEQYSKELGNKVALQKKIIRYNSLKEIIEEINRNLDLDSIANHIASIAFSLIGDNKGLCILYLVDSQTQKLILCKTKKDDAKMIIKTKEGDIFDFWVSRHSQPLLIENIRQDFRFDLEQLKPQELRPLSSLISAPFISDNRFLGILRLDNPGPYSYSQDDLRFLVTICDLGAVALENAWLFQKTKDLAIHDGLTSLLTKGYFLERLKEEYKRSIRHKTSLSLLMLDIDYFKNYNDKFGHTAGDLVLKNLSNIMVDSLKSASPIISRFGGEEFCIILLRTDKKEAHTIAEELRVKIEKAKIILRRQQTNITVSIGVASLPWDARDEDELIFKADRAMYEAKQKGRNRVIDA
;
A
#
# COMPACT_ATOMS: atom_id res chain seq x y z
N MET A 1 -105.49 11.81 -29.51
CA MET A 1 -104.23 12.52 -29.62
C MET A 1 -103.56 12.86 -28.35
N PHE A 2 -104.24 13.42 -27.34
CA PHE A 2 -103.68 13.78 -25.99
C PHE A 2 -103.05 12.59 -25.23
N LEU A 3 -103.74 11.45 -25.19
CA LEU A 3 -103.25 10.25 -24.51
C LEU A 3 -101.94 9.70 -25.12
N PHE A 4 -101.75 9.79 -26.38
CA PHE A 4 -100.56 9.35 -27.09
C PHE A 4 -99.33 10.28 -26.77
N TYR A 5 -99.58 11.58 -26.70
CA TYR A 5 -98.50 12.51 -26.29
C TYR A 5 -98.11 12.33 -24.80
N LEU A 6 -99.05 12.06 -23.92
CA LEU A 6 -98.83 11.86 -22.49
C LEU A 6 -98.03 10.55 -22.22
N THR A 7 -98.35 9.44 -22.95
CA THR A 7 -97.62 8.19 -22.84
C THR A 7 -96.21 8.32 -23.38
N ASN A 8 -95.98 8.99 -24.50
CA ASN A 8 -94.68 9.26 -25.06
C ASN A 8 -93.83 10.14 -24.06
N PHE A 9 -94.46 11.18 -23.54
CA PHE A 9 -93.76 12.04 -22.52
C PHE A 9 -93.31 11.25 -21.26
N LEU A 10 -94.18 10.38 -20.75
CA LEU A 10 -93.84 9.51 -19.60
C LEU A 10 -92.73 8.51 -19.93
N ILE A 11 -92.72 7.93 -21.13
CA ILE A 11 -91.69 7.04 -21.61
C ILE A 11 -90.35 7.77 -21.77
N ILE A 12 -90.35 8.94 -22.37
CA ILE A 12 -89.16 9.78 -22.56
C ILE A 12 -88.62 10.20 -21.16
N SER A 13 -89.46 10.65 -20.27
CA SER A 13 -89.09 11.04 -18.93
C SER A 13 -88.50 9.88 -18.13
N TYR A 14 -89.09 8.69 -18.25
CA TYR A 14 -88.58 7.48 -17.64
C TYR A 14 -87.21 7.09 -18.20
N LEU A 15 -87.05 7.11 -19.51
CA LEU A 15 -85.77 6.80 -20.15
C LEU A 15 -84.69 7.83 -19.82
N PHE A 16 -85.05 9.11 -19.77
CA PHE A 16 -84.14 10.17 -19.35
C PHE A 16 -83.66 10.00 -17.91
N ASN A 17 -84.58 9.72 -17.02
CA ASN A 17 -84.24 9.50 -15.59
C ASN A 17 -83.40 8.21 -15.37
N LYS A 18 -83.69 7.15 -16.14
CA LYS A 18 -82.92 5.92 -16.13
C LYS A 18 -81.49 6.15 -16.68
N ASN A 19 -81.34 6.90 -17.76
CA ASN A 19 -80.04 7.26 -18.31
C ASN A 19 -79.25 8.20 -17.37
N SER A 20 -79.90 9.16 -16.79
CA SER A 20 -79.31 10.08 -15.84
C SER A 20 -78.75 9.34 -14.61
N LYS A 21 -79.50 8.36 -14.06
CA LYS A 21 -78.98 7.49 -13.00
C LYS A 21 -77.83 6.64 -13.43
N ARG A 22 -77.86 6.11 -14.65
CA ARG A 22 -76.74 5.28 -15.20
C ARG A 22 -75.46 6.10 -15.40
N THR A 23 -75.60 7.32 -15.94
CA THR A 23 -74.45 8.22 -16.10
C THR A 23 -73.88 8.66 -14.78
N TYR A 24 -74.74 8.91 -13.78
CA TYR A 24 -74.28 9.23 -12.40
C TYR A 24 -73.49 8.08 -11.78
N HIS A 25 -73.99 6.84 -11.86
CA HIS A 25 -73.24 5.67 -11.37
C HIS A 25 -71.93 5.46 -12.11
N LEU A 26 -71.90 5.65 -13.42
CA LEU A 26 -70.68 5.54 -14.21
C LEU A 26 -69.66 6.62 -13.82
N LYS A 27 -70.11 7.84 -13.50
CA LYS A 27 -69.26 8.92 -13.04
C LYS A 27 -68.58 8.58 -11.72
N ILE A 28 -69.37 8.10 -10.71
CA ILE A 28 -68.86 7.68 -9.40
C ILE A 28 -67.85 6.52 -9.55
N ASN A 29 -68.15 5.52 -10.41
CA ASN A 29 -67.24 4.40 -10.63
C ASN A 29 -65.93 4.86 -11.31
N ASN A 30 -66.03 5.83 -12.23
CA ASN A 30 -64.84 6.41 -12.86
C ASN A 30 -63.95 7.19 -11.84
N GLU A 31 -64.60 7.99 -10.98
CA GLU A 31 -63.87 8.70 -9.93
C GLU A 31 -63.18 7.72 -8.97
N ALA A 32 -63.86 6.66 -8.55
CA ALA A 32 -63.31 5.61 -7.68
C ALA A 32 -62.16 4.82 -8.36
N LEU A 33 -62.27 4.58 -9.69
CA LEU A 33 -61.20 3.96 -10.48
C LEU A 33 -59.98 4.87 -10.60
N GLN A 34 -60.21 6.16 -10.82
CA GLN A 34 -59.14 7.15 -10.89
C GLN A 34 -58.34 7.25 -9.58
N GLU A 35 -59.07 7.23 -8.46
CA GLU A 35 -58.43 7.22 -7.15
C GLU A 35 -57.60 5.97 -6.90
N LYS A 36 -58.11 4.77 -7.27
CA LYS A 36 -57.35 3.52 -7.22
C LYS A 36 -56.08 3.56 -8.10
N ILE A 37 -56.19 4.15 -9.31
CA ILE A 37 -55.02 4.30 -10.23
C ILE A 37 -53.98 5.21 -9.58
N ASN A 38 -54.38 6.31 -8.94
CA ASN A 38 -53.44 7.20 -8.26
C ASN A 38 -52.75 6.53 -7.10
N ILE A 39 -53.46 5.78 -6.25
CA ILE A 39 -52.87 5.00 -5.14
C ILE A 39 -51.91 3.95 -5.64
N LEU A 40 -52.29 3.21 -6.70
CA LEU A 40 -51.39 2.18 -7.30
C LEU A 40 -50.13 2.80 -7.89
N ASN A 41 -50.23 3.96 -8.57
CA ASN A 41 -49.09 4.68 -9.11
C ASN A 41 -48.16 5.17 -8.01
N GLU A 42 -48.66 5.64 -6.90
CA GLU A 42 -47.86 6.04 -5.73
C GLU A 42 -47.15 4.84 -5.09
N GLN A 43 -47.87 3.72 -4.91
CA GLN A 43 -47.29 2.48 -4.42
C GLN A 43 -46.18 1.96 -5.35
N TYR A 44 -46.45 1.94 -6.65
CA TYR A 44 -45.49 1.49 -7.66
C TYR A 44 -44.22 2.37 -7.65
N SER A 45 -44.36 3.69 -7.57
CA SER A 45 -43.23 4.60 -7.51
C SER A 45 -42.39 4.40 -6.25
N LYS A 46 -43.03 4.15 -5.11
CA LYS A 46 -42.38 3.81 -3.85
C LYS A 46 -41.63 2.48 -3.91
N GLU A 47 -42.25 1.43 -4.47
CA GLU A 47 -41.59 0.13 -4.64
C GLU A 47 -40.42 0.20 -5.63
N LEU A 48 -40.55 0.96 -6.70
CA LEU A 48 -39.45 1.18 -7.64
C LEU A 48 -38.27 1.87 -6.95
N GLY A 49 -38.52 2.89 -6.14
CA GLY A 49 -37.52 3.56 -5.31
C GLY A 49 -36.81 2.57 -4.34
N ASN A 50 -37.59 1.74 -3.66
CA ASN A 50 -37.07 0.71 -2.74
C ASN A 50 -36.20 -0.32 -3.48
N LYS A 51 -36.61 -0.76 -4.69
CA LYS A 51 -35.87 -1.70 -5.51
C LYS A 51 -34.52 -1.12 -5.92
N VAL A 52 -34.47 0.13 -6.37
CA VAL A 52 -33.21 0.81 -6.75
C VAL A 52 -32.29 0.94 -5.52
N ALA A 53 -32.82 1.33 -4.37
CA ALA A 53 -32.04 1.43 -3.14
C ALA A 53 -31.47 0.07 -2.69
N LEU A 54 -32.26 -1.01 -2.84
CA LEU A 54 -31.82 -2.37 -2.50
C LEU A 54 -30.73 -2.84 -3.49
N GLN A 55 -30.86 -2.58 -4.78
CA GLN A 55 -29.83 -2.89 -5.75
C GLN A 55 -28.51 -2.18 -5.43
N LYS A 56 -28.57 -0.89 -5.09
CA LYS A 56 -27.38 -0.13 -4.67
C LYS A 56 -26.72 -0.75 -3.42
N LYS A 57 -27.50 -1.22 -2.44
CA LYS A 57 -26.99 -1.93 -1.27
C LYS A 57 -26.31 -3.25 -1.61
N ILE A 58 -26.89 -4.04 -2.53
CA ILE A 58 -26.31 -5.31 -2.97
C ILE A 58 -24.96 -5.09 -3.65
N ILE A 59 -24.86 -4.09 -4.53
CA ILE A 59 -23.60 -3.73 -5.20
C ILE A 59 -22.56 -3.35 -4.16
N ARG A 60 -22.90 -2.46 -3.21
CA ARG A 60 -22.00 -2.06 -2.12
C ARG A 60 -21.53 -3.25 -1.27
N TYR A 61 -22.44 -4.17 -0.94
CA TYR A 61 -22.10 -5.37 -0.17
C TYR A 61 -21.12 -6.30 -0.94
N ASN A 62 -21.38 -6.53 -2.22
CA ASN A 62 -20.49 -7.36 -3.04
C ASN A 62 -19.09 -6.76 -3.15
N SER A 63 -18.99 -5.45 -3.26
CA SER A 63 -17.69 -4.76 -3.31
C SER A 63 -16.93 -4.79 -1.99
N LEU A 64 -17.63 -4.76 -0.84
CA LEU A 64 -16.98 -5.02 0.45
C LEU A 64 -16.41 -6.45 0.53
N LYS A 65 -17.15 -7.42 -0.02
CA LYS A 65 -16.66 -8.80 -0.12
C LYS A 65 -15.40 -8.88 -0.99
N GLU A 66 -15.36 -8.18 -2.12
CA GLU A 66 -14.18 -8.12 -2.99
C GLU A 66 -12.95 -7.54 -2.26
N ILE A 67 -13.14 -6.48 -1.45
CA ILE A 67 -12.06 -5.93 -0.60
C ILE A 67 -11.53 -7.01 0.33
N ILE A 68 -12.40 -7.73 1.03
CA ILE A 68 -11.99 -8.79 1.97
C ILE A 68 -11.24 -9.92 1.25
N GLU A 69 -11.70 -10.32 0.07
CA GLU A 69 -11.04 -11.37 -0.73
C GLU A 69 -9.66 -10.92 -1.22
N GLU A 70 -9.51 -9.67 -1.65
CA GLU A 70 -8.22 -9.11 -2.09
C GLU A 70 -7.24 -9.00 -0.92
N ILE A 71 -7.69 -8.56 0.27
CA ILE A 71 -6.89 -8.55 1.50
C ILE A 71 -6.29 -9.92 1.79
N ASN A 72 -7.07 -10.99 1.59
CA ASN A 72 -6.62 -12.34 1.88
C ASN A 72 -5.67 -12.91 0.81
N ARG A 73 -5.68 -12.38 -0.40
CA ARG A 73 -4.87 -12.88 -1.52
C ARG A 73 -3.55 -12.14 -1.68
N ASN A 74 -3.53 -10.87 -1.37
CA ASN A 74 -2.40 -10.00 -1.70
C ASN A 74 -2.04 -9.13 -0.48
N LEU A 75 -0.81 -9.27 0.00
CA LEU A 75 -0.27 -8.49 1.11
C LEU A 75 0.62 -7.33 0.62
N ASP A 76 0.52 -6.97 -0.66
CA ASP A 76 1.22 -5.81 -1.20
C ASP A 76 0.46 -4.51 -0.90
N LEU A 77 1.09 -3.63 -0.14
CA LEU A 77 0.51 -2.36 0.32
C LEU A 77 0.03 -1.48 -0.84
N ASP A 78 0.81 -1.44 -1.92
CA ASP A 78 0.51 -0.61 -3.10
C ASP A 78 -0.74 -1.09 -3.84
N SER A 79 -0.87 -2.40 -4.00
CA SER A 79 -2.02 -3.07 -4.61
C SER A 79 -3.30 -2.85 -3.79
N ILE A 80 -3.24 -3.06 -2.47
CA ILE A 80 -4.37 -2.84 -1.56
C ILE A 80 -4.83 -1.38 -1.59
N ALA A 81 -3.92 -0.42 -1.46
CA ALA A 81 -4.23 1.00 -1.50
C ALA A 81 -4.89 1.40 -2.83
N ASN A 82 -4.38 0.87 -3.96
CA ASN A 82 -4.96 1.11 -5.28
C ASN A 82 -6.37 0.53 -5.42
N HIS A 83 -6.61 -0.65 -4.87
CA HIS A 83 -7.92 -1.31 -4.90
C HIS A 83 -8.96 -0.56 -4.07
N ILE A 84 -8.62 -0.18 -2.83
CA ILE A 84 -9.46 0.64 -1.95
C ILE A 84 -9.85 1.96 -2.63
N ALA A 85 -8.87 2.68 -3.18
CA ALA A 85 -9.12 3.94 -3.87
C ALA A 85 -10.02 3.75 -5.11
N SER A 86 -9.86 2.65 -5.86
CA SER A 86 -10.68 2.33 -7.03
C SER A 86 -12.13 2.06 -6.67
N ILE A 87 -12.38 1.27 -5.63
CA ILE A 87 -13.73 0.95 -5.14
C ILE A 87 -14.44 2.21 -4.64
N ALA A 88 -13.78 3.01 -3.81
CA ALA A 88 -14.35 4.26 -3.31
C ALA A 88 -14.69 5.22 -4.46
N PHE A 89 -13.79 5.38 -5.42
CA PHE A 89 -13.99 6.24 -6.59
C PHE A 89 -15.15 5.80 -7.48
N SER A 90 -15.29 4.48 -7.72
CA SER A 90 -16.36 3.95 -8.59
C SER A 90 -17.72 3.93 -7.90
N LEU A 91 -17.80 3.50 -6.63
CA LEU A 91 -19.09 3.23 -5.95
C LEU A 91 -19.66 4.43 -5.21
N ILE A 92 -18.83 5.38 -4.81
CA ILE A 92 -19.26 6.60 -4.12
C ILE A 92 -19.11 7.81 -5.05
N GLY A 93 -17.97 7.92 -5.73
CA GLY A 93 -17.69 9.00 -6.65
C GLY A 93 -18.39 8.88 -8.00
N ASP A 94 -19.02 7.75 -8.34
CA ASP A 94 -19.58 7.46 -9.67
C ASP A 94 -18.55 7.73 -10.81
N ASN A 95 -17.26 7.50 -10.53
CA ASN A 95 -16.12 7.81 -11.39
C ASN A 95 -16.01 9.30 -11.78
N LYS A 96 -16.49 10.20 -10.92
CA LYS A 96 -16.41 11.67 -11.10
C LYS A 96 -15.60 12.30 -9.98
N GLY A 97 -14.95 13.42 -10.32
CA GLY A 97 -14.15 14.18 -9.37
C GLY A 97 -12.81 13.51 -9.05
N LEU A 98 -12.45 13.45 -7.79
CA LEU A 98 -11.12 13.03 -7.34
C LEU A 98 -11.23 12.16 -6.09
N CYS A 99 -10.58 11.00 -6.10
CA CYS A 99 -10.33 10.21 -4.90
C CYS A 99 -8.85 10.30 -4.53
N ILE A 100 -8.56 10.53 -3.25
CA ILE A 100 -7.20 10.68 -2.71
C ILE A 100 -7.05 9.74 -1.53
N LEU A 101 -5.97 8.98 -1.51
CA LEU A 101 -5.57 8.17 -0.38
C LEU A 101 -4.22 8.66 0.14
N TYR A 102 -4.21 9.11 1.39
CA TYR A 102 -3.00 9.45 2.14
C TYR A 102 -2.71 8.37 3.16
N LEU A 103 -1.44 8.04 3.35
CA LEU A 103 -0.96 7.21 4.45
C LEU A 103 0.02 7.99 5.32
N VAL A 104 0.12 7.61 6.58
CA VAL A 104 1.11 8.17 7.51
C VAL A 104 2.46 7.51 7.26
N ASP A 105 3.45 8.32 6.98
CA ASP A 105 4.84 7.87 6.90
C ASP A 105 5.37 7.47 8.29
N SER A 106 5.96 6.29 8.37
CA SER A 106 6.41 5.72 9.64
C SER A 106 7.58 6.48 10.28
N GLN A 107 8.39 7.19 9.49
CA GLN A 107 9.57 7.93 9.96
C GLN A 107 9.23 9.37 10.32
N THR A 108 8.49 10.07 9.44
CA THR A 108 8.20 11.50 9.60
C THR A 108 6.89 11.77 10.34
N GLN A 109 6.03 10.75 10.51
CA GLN A 109 4.68 10.84 11.09
C GLN A 109 3.77 11.83 10.35
N LYS A 110 4.07 12.14 9.09
CA LYS A 110 3.30 13.02 8.23
C LYS A 110 2.45 12.24 7.24
N LEU A 111 1.37 12.85 6.79
CA LEU A 111 0.58 12.33 5.67
C LEU A 111 1.39 12.41 4.38
N ILE A 112 1.44 11.32 3.64
CA ILE A 112 2.04 11.24 2.31
C ILE A 112 0.99 10.72 1.34
N LEU A 113 0.91 11.38 0.18
CA LEU A 113 0.03 10.95 -0.91
C LEU A 113 0.45 9.57 -1.41
N CYS A 114 -0.44 8.59 -1.22
CA CYS A 114 -0.21 7.20 -1.65
C CYS A 114 -0.84 6.91 -3.00
N LYS A 115 -2.15 7.17 -3.16
CA LYS A 115 -2.90 6.88 -4.39
C LYS A 115 -3.88 7.98 -4.74
N THR A 116 -4.17 8.10 -6.06
CA THR A 116 -5.19 9.00 -6.57
C THR A 116 -5.96 8.35 -7.71
N LYS A 117 -7.26 8.60 -7.77
CA LYS A 117 -8.14 8.30 -8.91
C LYS A 117 -8.86 9.58 -9.29
N LYS A 118 -8.95 9.86 -10.58
CA LYS A 118 -9.50 11.12 -11.11
C LYS A 118 -10.21 10.87 -12.43
N ASP A 119 -11.23 11.64 -12.69
CA ASP A 119 -11.99 11.62 -13.95
C ASP A 119 -11.25 12.35 -15.08
N ASP A 120 -10.51 13.44 -14.76
CA ASP A 120 -9.68 14.17 -15.72
C ASP A 120 -8.19 13.87 -15.50
N ALA A 121 -7.55 13.28 -16.51
CA ALA A 121 -6.12 12.98 -16.51
C ALA A 121 -5.23 14.24 -16.34
N LYS A 122 -5.72 15.41 -16.76
CA LYS A 122 -4.98 16.67 -16.65
C LYS A 122 -4.99 17.30 -15.26
N MET A 123 -5.84 16.83 -14.35
CA MET A 123 -5.91 17.32 -12.98
C MET A 123 -4.60 17.01 -12.23
N ILE A 124 -3.91 18.05 -11.77
CA ILE A 124 -2.64 17.93 -11.02
C ILE A 124 -2.93 18.11 -9.54
N ILE A 125 -2.51 17.13 -8.74
CA ILE A 125 -2.58 17.19 -7.28
C ILE A 125 -1.23 17.71 -6.78
N LYS A 126 -1.21 18.93 -6.24
CA LYS A 126 0.01 19.57 -5.72
C LYS A 126 0.21 19.32 -4.24
N THR A 127 -0.84 19.05 -3.47
CA THR A 127 -0.82 18.75 -2.04
C THR A 127 -0.37 17.32 -1.79
N LYS A 128 0.94 17.10 -1.66
CA LYS A 128 1.49 15.78 -1.33
C LYS A 128 1.35 15.40 0.14
N GLU A 129 1.20 16.39 1.02
CA GLU A 129 1.14 16.23 2.48
C GLU A 129 -0.27 16.46 3.06
N GLY A 130 -1.29 16.67 2.22
CA GLY A 130 -2.66 16.99 2.64
C GLY A 130 -2.95 18.51 2.70
N ASP A 131 -4.23 18.86 2.93
CA ASP A 131 -4.72 20.22 3.10
C ASP A 131 -5.46 20.39 4.44
N ILE A 132 -6.13 21.53 4.65
CA ILE A 132 -6.83 21.86 5.91
C ILE A 132 -7.88 20.83 6.29
N PHE A 133 -8.55 20.19 5.32
CA PHE A 133 -9.57 19.18 5.54
C PHE A 133 -8.93 17.86 6.01
N ASP A 134 -7.81 17.49 5.40
CA ASP A 134 -7.06 16.28 5.76
C ASP A 134 -6.42 16.44 7.14
N PHE A 135 -5.90 17.62 7.47
CA PHE A 135 -5.39 17.92 8.82
C PHE A 135 -6.49 17.90 9.88
N TRP A 136 -7.72 18.34 9.52
CA TRP A 136 -8.86 18.24 10.44
C TRP A 136 -9.19 16.79 10.76
N VAL A 137 -9.30 15.92 9.74
CA VAL A 137 -9.57 14.48 9.91
C VAL A 137 -8.45 13.80 10.70
N SER A 138 -7.19 14.10 10.39
CA SER A 138 -6.03 13.57 11.09
C SER A 138 -6.04 13.95 12.58
N ARG A 139 -6.37 15.21 12.90
CA ARG A 139 -6.39 15.72 14.28
C ARG A 139 -7.53 15.16 15.11
N HIS A 140 -8.71 15.02 14.53
CA HIS A 140 -9.92 14.60 15.26
C HIS A 140 -10.18 13.09 15.17
N SER A 141 -9.53 12.40 14.22
CA SER A 141 -9.76 10.98 13.93
C SER A 141 -11.23 10.67 13.68
N GLN A 142 -11.95 11.61 13.04
CA GLN A 142 -13.38 11.49 12.73
C GLN A 142 -13.66 11.70 11.25
N PRO A 143 -14.70 11.03 10.72
CA PRO A 143 -15.11 11.25 9.33
C PRO A 143 -15.67 12.66 9.14
N LEU A 144 -15.48 13.20 7.93
CA LEU A 144 -15.87 14.55 7.55
C LEU A 144 -16.78 14.51 6.33
N LEU A 145 -17.93 15.17 6.40
CA LEU A 145 -18.80 15.48 5.28
C LEU A 145 -18.89 16.99 5.15
N ILE A 146 -18.63 17.48 3.95
CA ILE A 146 -18.85 18.88 3.55
C ILE A 146 -19.74 18.86 2.30
N GLU A 147 -21.01 19.23 2.48
CA GLU A 147 -22.00 19.26 1.40
C GLU A 147 -21.75 20.44 0.44
N ASN A 148 -21.35 21.59 1.01
CA ASN A 148 -20.98 22.77 0.24
C ASN A 148 -19.89 23.54 0.96
N ILE A 149 -18.69 23.54 0.41
CA ILE A 149 -17.51 24.20 0.97
C ILE A 149 -17.72 25.69 1.26
N ARG A 150 -18.48 26.39 0.41
CA ARG A 150 -18.73 27.84 0.56
C ARG A 150 -19.66 28.17 1.71
N GLN A 151 -20.40 27.20 2.23
CA GLN A 151 -21.36 27.36 3.32
C GLN A 151 -20.87 26.72 4.62
N ASP A 152 -19.71 26.07 4.61
CA ASP A 152 -19.15 25.40 5.79
C ASP A 152 -18.22 26.33 6.55
N PHE A 153 -18.70 26.87 7.67
CA PHE A 153 -17.98 27.82 8.52
C PHE A 153 -16.89 27.20 9.40
N ARG A 154 -16.72 25.86 9.36
CA ARG A 154 -15.66 25.17 10.12
C ARG A 154 -14.27 25.43 9.56
N PHE A 155 -14.19 25.84 8.28
CA PHE A 155 -12.92 25.97 7.55
C PHE A 155 -12.77 27.37 6.98
N ASP A 156 -11.59 27.94 7.21
CA ASP A 156 -11.17 29.19 6.59
C ASP A 156 -10.55 28.91 5.21
N LEU A 157 -11.30 29.19 4.16
CA LEU A 157 -10.87 28.92 2.77
C LEU A 157 -9.73 29.83 2.30
N GLU A 158 -9.45 30.96 3.00
CA GLU A 158 -8.31 31.82 2.67
C GLU A 158 -6.97 31.14 2.97
N GLN A 159 -6.98 30.12 3.84
CA GLN A 159 -5.81 29.29 4.12
C GLN A 159 -5.48 28.27 3.01
N LEU A 160 -6.42 28.05 2.08
CA LEU A 160 -6.15 27.24 0.89
C LEU A 160 -5.27 28.07 -0.07
N LYS A 161 -4.06 27.61 -0.29
CA LYS A 161 -3.16 28.27 -1.25
C LYS A 161 -3.80 28.34 -2.63
N PRO A 162 -3.68 29.47 -3.37
CA PRO A 162 -4.27 29.63 -4.72
C PRO A 162 -3.84 28.54 -5.71
N GLN A 163 -2.70 27.89 -5.47
CA GLN A 163 -2.19 26.78 -6.29
C GLN A 163 -2.88 25.44 -6.03
N GLU A 164 -3.69 25.35 -4.97
CA GLU A 164 -4.45 24.16 -4.55
C GLU A 164 -5.91 24.23 -4.98
N LEU A 165 -6.32 25.34 -5.64
CA LEU A 165 -7.66 25.56 -6.14
C LEU A 165 -7.93 24.63 -7.33
N ARG A 166 -8.26 23.38 -7.00
CA ARG A 166 -9.00 22.47 -7.87
C ARG A 166 -10.48 22.77 -7.74
N PRO A 167 -11.30 22.44 -8.75
CA PRO A 167 -12.75 22.64 -8.65
C PRO A 167 -13.32 21.72 -7.57
N LEU A 168 -13.42 22.21 -6.35
CA LEU A 168 -13.89 21.50 -5.17
C LEU A 168 -15.08 22.26 -4.58
N SER A 169 -16.25 21.63 -4.55
CA SER A 169 -17.45 22.20 -3.97
C SER A 169 -18.04 21.35 -2.83
N SER A 170 -17.85 20.03 -2.87
CA SER A 170 -18.24 19.12 -1.81
C SER A 170 -17.17 18.03 -1.63
N LEU A 171 -17.05 17.50 -0.42
CA LEU A 171 -16.16 16.39 -0.12
C LEU A 171 -16.68 15.50 1.00
N ILE A 172 -16.23 14.24 0.98
CA ILE A 172 -16.28 13.33 2.12
C ILE A 172 -14.88 12.78 2.36
N SER A 173 -14.55 12.58 3.63
CA SER A 173 -13.27 12.06 4.06
C SER A 173 -13.44 11.16 5.27
N ALA A 174 -12.71 10.05 5.32
CA ALA A 174 -12.74 9.15 6.46
C ALA A 174 -11.31 8.69 6.81
N PRO A 175 -11.00 8.54 8.12
CA PRO A 175 -9.71 8.06 8.56
C PRO A 175 -9.60 6.54 8.43
N PHE A 176 -8.41 6.03 8.15
CA PHE A 176 -8.03 4.65 8.41
C PHE A 176 -7.54 4.55 9.85
N ILE A 177 -8.24 3.82 10.69
CA ILE A 177 -7.88 3.61 12.10
C ILE A 177 -7.87 2.12 12.40
N SER A 178 -6.76 1.61 12.93
CA SER A 178 -6.64 0.25 13.45
C SER A 178 -5.97 0.30 14.82
N ASP A 179 -6.51 -0.44 15.80
CA ASP A 179 -6.03 -0.51 17.18
C ASP A 179 -5.72 0.87 17.81
N ASN A 180 -6.63 1.84 17.65
CA ASN A 180 -6.48 3.24 18.07
C ASN A 180 -5.33 4.00 17.39
N ARG A 181 -4.72 3.44 16.36
CA ARG A 181 -3.67 4.07 15.59
C ARG A 181 -4.24 4.65 14.30
N PHE A 182 -3.97 5.91 14.07
CA PHE A 182 -4.28 6.58 12.81
C PHE A 182 -3.25 6.18 11.74
N LEU A 183 -3.73 5.59 10.62
CA LEU A 183 -2.90 5.07 9.53
C LEU A 183 -2.92 5.95 8.29
N GLY A 184 -3.99 6.74 8.10
CA GLY A 184 -4.17 7.55 6.90
C GLY A 184 -5.58 8.05 6.69
N ILE A 185 -5.88 8.51 5.48
CA ILE A 185 -7.14 9.13 5.08
C ILE A 185 -7.54 8.68 3.69
N LEU A 186 -8.83 8.39 3.50
CA LEU A 186 -9.46 8.24 2.19
C LEU A 186 -10.46 9.38 2.00
N ARG A 187 -10.29 10.14 0.91
CA ARG A 187 -11.07 11.32 0.61
C ARG A 187 -11.59 11.30 -0.82
N LEU A 188 -12.83 11.75 -0.99
CA LEU A 188 -13.46 11.98 -2.28
C LEU A 188 -13.87 13.44 -2.39
N ASP A 189 -13.44 14.09 -3.46
CA ASP A 189 -13.75 15.47 -3.80
C ASP A 189 -14.66 15.53 -5.04
N ASN A 190 -15.61 16.44 -5.04
CA ASN A 190 -16.49 16.66 -6.20
C ASN A 190 -16.59 18.16 -6.53
N PRO A 191 -16.56 18.54 -7.82
CA PRO A 191 -16.74 19.93 -8.25
C PRO A 191 -18.18 20.46 -8.06
N GLY A 192 -19.19 19.57 -7.91
CA GLY A 192 -20.57 19.93 -7.61
C GLY A 192 -20.83 20.00 -6.10
N PRO A 193 -21.62 20.95 -5.62
CA PRO A 193 -22.11 20.93 -4.24
C PRO A 193 -23.15 19.82 -4.04
N TYR A 194 -23.35 19.38 -2.79
CA TYR A 194 -24.35 18.38 -2.40
C TYR A 194 -24.20 17.03 -3.14
N SER A 195 -22.97 16.68 -3.56
CA SER A 195 -22.73 15.47 -4.34
C SER A 195 -22.67 14.21 -3.47
N TYR A 196 -22.50 14.36 -2.16
CA TYR A 196 -22.36 13.24 -1.22
C TYR A 196 -23.43 13.32 -0.14
N SER A 197 -23.94 12.15 0.28
CA SER A 197 -24.91 11.97 1.35
C SER A 197 -24.25 11.40 2.62
N GLN A 198 -25.00 11.42 3.74
CA GLN A 198 -24.61 10.74 4.98
C GLN A 198 -24.44 9.22 4.79
N ASP A 199 -25.22 8.60 3.90
CA ASP A 199 -25.09 7.17 3.59
C ASP A 199 -23.80 6.88 2.81
N ASP A 200 -23.35 7.80 1.97
CA ASP A 200 -22.07 7.70 1.25
C ASP A 200 -20.90 7.83 2.24
N LEU A 201 -21.00 8.74 3.22
CA LEU A 201 -19.99 8.86 4.27
C LEU A 201 -19.93 7.59 5.12
N ARG A 202 -21.07 7.02 5.54
CA ARG A 202 -21.10 5.76 6.30
C ARG A 202 -20.47 4.60 5.51
N PHE A 203 -20.73 4.55 4.21
CA PHE A 203 -20.13 3.54 3.35
C PHE A 203 -18.62 3.76 3.18
N LEU A 204 -18.16 5.01 3.06
CA LEU A 204 -16.73 5.36 3.05
C LEU A 204 -16.05 4.93 4.35
N VAL A 205 -16.66 5.18 5.50
CA VAL A 205 -16.15 4.72 6.80
C VAL A 205 -16.00 3.20 6.83
N THR A 206 -17.01 2.46 6.34
CA THR A 206 -16.94 0.99 6.29
C THR A 206 -15.78 0.52 5.40
N ILE A 207 -15.54 1.18 4.26
CA ILE A 207 -14.38 0.90 3.41
C ILE A 207 -13.08 1.18 4.17
N CYS A 208 -13.02 2.29 4.91
CA CYS A 208 -11.83 2.65 5.69
C CYS A 208 -11.58 1.69 6.85
N ASP A 209 -12.61 1.23 7.54
CA ASP A 209 -12.47 0.26 8.64
C ASP A 209 -11.89 -1.07 8.13
N LEU A 210 -12.44 -1.61 7.05
CA LEU A 210 -11.89 -2.82 6.41
C LEU A 210 -10.49 -2.58 5.81
N GLY A 211 -10.31 -1.44 5.16
CA GLY A 211 -9.05 -1.03 4.56
C GLY A 211 -7.95 -0.82 5.59
N ALA A 212 -8.26 -0.31 6.78
CA ALA A 212 -7.30 -0.12 7.86
C ALA A 212 -6.68 -1.45 8.31
N VAL A 213 -7.50 -2.48 8.51
CA VAL A 213 -7.03 -3.84 8.85
C VAL A 213 -6.13 -4.39 7.73
N ALA A 214 -6.53 -4.19 6.47
CA ALA A 214 -5.76 -4.64 5.32
C ALA A 214 -4.37 -3.98 5.24
N LEU A 215 -4.36 -2.65 5.34
CA LEU A 215 -3.14 -1.84 5.28
C LEU A 215 -2.19 -2.18 6.43
N GLU A 216 -2.71 -2.38 7.64
CA GLU A 216 -1.92 -2.78 8.79
C GLU A 216 -1.32 -4.18 8.63
N ASN A 217 -2.12 -5.16 8.17
CA ASN A 217 -1.62 -6.51 7.88
C ASN A 217 -0.53 -6.49 6.80
N ALA A 218 -0.72 -5.73 5.73
CA ALA A 218 0.30 -5.58 4.68
C ALA A 218 1.58 -4.92 5.22
N TRP A 219 1.45 -3.91 6.05
CA TRP A 219 2.59 -3.24 6.68
C TRP A 219 3.34 -4.17 7.65
N LEU A 220 2.62 -4.93 8.47
CA LEU A 220 3.21 -5.92 9.38
C LEU A 220 3.92 -7.04 8.59
N PHE A 221 3.30 -7.52 7.52
CA PHE A 221 3.91 -8.51 6.64
C PHE A 221 5.19 -7.98 5.99
N GLN A 222 5.16 -6.76 5.45
CA GLN A 222 6.35 -6.13 4.87
C GLN A 222 7.46 -5.96 5.91
N LYS A 223 7.12 -5.49 7.10
CA LYS A 223 8.08 -5.36 8.21
C LYS A 223 8.68 -6.70 8.63
N THR A 224 7.85 -7.74 8.70
CA THR A 224 8.32 -9.10 9.02
C THR A 224 9.25 -9.62 7.93
N LYS A 225 8.89 -9.38 6.66
CA LYS A 225 9.73 -9.71 5.50
C LYS A 225 11.06 -8.96 5.55
N ASP A 226 11.03 -7.66 5.82
CA ASP A 226 12.24 -6.84 5.92
C ASP A 226 13.16 -7.31 7.05
N LEU A 227 12.59 -7.69 8.21
CA LEU A 227 13.34 -8.30 9.32
C LEU A 227 13.91 -9.68 8.96
N ALA A 228 13.23 -10.45 8.12
CA ALA A 228 13.73 -11.72 7.61
C ALA A 228 14.83 -11.56 6.55
N ILE A 229 14.80 -10.48 5.78
CA ILE A 229 15.74 -10.20 4.70
C ILE A 229 17.00 -9.49 5.19
N HIS A 230 16.87 -8.55 6.13
CA HIS A 230 17.97 -7.70 6.56
C HIS A 230 18.37 -7.95 8.03
N ASP A 231 19.69 -7.97 8.28
CA ASP A 231 20.25 -8.03 9.65
C ASP A 231 20.00 -6.69 10.37
N GLY A 232 19.38 -6.75 11.54
CA GLY A 232 18.95 -5.57 12.30
C GLY A 232 20.09 -4.67 12.79
N LEU A 233 21.34 -5.15 12.85
CA LEU A 233 22.49 -4.37 13.27
C LEU A 233 23.19 -3.68 12.10
N THR A 234 23.41 -4.41 11.01
CA THR A 234 24.26 -4.00 9.89
C THR A 234 23.47 -3.54 8.66
N SER A 235 22.16 -3.81 8.61
CA SER A 235 21.28 -3.60 7.47
C SER A 235 21.68 -4.36 6.20
N LEU A 236 22.66 -5.25 6.28
CA LEU A 236 23.00 -6.18 5.22
C LEU A 236 21.99 -7.32 5.14
N LEU A 237 22.06 -8.14 4.09
CA LEU A 237 21.17 -9.30 3.98
C LEU A 237 21.44 -10.31 5.10
N THR A 238 20.38 -11.00 5.55
CA THR A 238 20.52 -12.17 6.43
C THR A 238 21.07 -13.36 5.66
N LYS A 239 21.68 -14.31 6.37
CA LYS A 239 22.17 -15.58 5.80
C LYS A 239 21.10 -16.31 4.99
N GLY A 240 19.86 -16.42 5.53
CA GLY A 240 18.78 -17.13 4.85
C GLY A 240 18.47 -16.56 3.47
N TYR A 241 18.24 -15.26 3.40
CA TYR A 241 17.95 -14.59 2.13
C TYR A 241 19.15 -14.57 1.18
N PHE A 242 20.36 -14.45 1.71
CA PHE A 242 21.58 -14.55 0.91
C PHE A 242 21.72 -15.90 0.20
N LEU A 243 21.44 -17.00 0.88
CA LEU A 243 21.47 -18.34 0.28
C LEU A 243 20.43 -18.52 -0.83
N GLU A 244 19.24 -17.96 -0.66
CA GLU A 244 18.23 -17.93 -1.73
C GLU A 244 18.74 -17.15 -2.94
N ARG A 245 19.31 -15.97 -2.73
CA ARG A 245 19.91 -15.15 -3.78
C ARG A 245 21.07 -15.83 -4.46
N LEU A 246 21.95 -16.50 -3.73
CA LEU A 246 23.06 -17.26 -4.30
C LEU A 246 22.55 -18.35 -5.24
N LYS A 247 21.53 -19.09 -4.85
CA LYS A 247 20.90 -20.14 -5.65
C LYS A 247 20.29 -19.60 -6.96
N GLU A 248 19.66 -18.43 -6.90
CA GLU A 248 19.12 -17.75 -8.09
C GLU A 248 20.24 -17.31 -9.04
N GLU A 249 21.28 -16.64 -8.52
CA GLU A 249 22.37 -16.12 -9.31
C GLU A 249 23.26 -17.25 -9.87
N TYR A 250 23.42 -18.36 -9.13
CA TYR A 250 24.06 -19.57 -9.64
C TYR A 250 23.32 -20.08 -10.89
N LYS A 251 21.99 -20.28 -10.81
CA LYS A 251 21.20 -20.73 -11.98
C LYS A 251 21.31 -19.75 -13.17
N ARG A 252 21.33 -18.45 -12.87
CA ARG A 252 21.50 -17.40 -13.89
C ARG A 252 22.88 -17.47 -14.53
N SER A 253 23.94 -17.62 -13.72
CA SER A 253 25.34 -17.74 -14.16
C SER A 253 25.52 -18.95 -15.10
N ILE A 254 25.01 -20.13 -14.75
CA ILE A 254 25.03 -21.32 -15.59
C ILE A 254 24.31 -21.10 -16.94
N ARG A 255 23.10 -20.51 -16.89
CA ARG A 255 22.30 -20.25 -18.09
C ARG A 255 23.01 -19.30 -19.06
N HIS A 256 23.64 -18.25 -18.54
CA HIS A 256 24.29 -17.23 -19.33
C HIS A 256 25.78 -17.49 -19.55
N LYS A 257 26.33 -18.58 -19.01
CA LYS A 257 27.75 -18.94 -19.06
C LYS A 257 28.66 -17.81 -18.57
N THR A 258 28.27 -17.16 -17.48
CA THR A 258 28.99 -16.06 -16.83
C THR A 258 29.68 -16.56 -15.58
N SER A 259 30.80 -15.96 -15.20
CA SER A 259 31.49 -16.22 -13.94
C SER A 259 30.65 -15.69 -12.74
N LEU A 260 30.82 -16.32 -11.60
CA LEU A 260 30.27 -15.87 -10.32
C LEU A 260 31.29 -16.18 -9.24
N SER A 261 31.65 -15.19 -8.44
CA SER A 261 32.61 -15.36 -7.34
C SER A 261 31.97 -15.10 -5.99
N LEU A 262 32.41 -15.85 -4.99
CA LEU A 262 31.99 -15.76 -3.63
C LEU A 262 33.17 -15.41 -2.74
N LEU A 263 33.02 -14.39 -1.90
CA LEU A 263 33.96 -14.03 -0.86
C LEU A 263 33.35 -14.40 0.50
N MET A 264 34.06 -15.18 1.31
CA MET A 264 33.76 -15.42 2.72
C MET A 264 34.77 -14.64 3.56
N LEU A 265 34.26 -13.83 4.49
CA LEU A 265 35.05 -12.86 5.24
C LEU A 265 34.76 -12.98 6.73
N ASP A 266 35.79 -12.92 7.57
CA ASP A 266 35.67 -12.96 9.02
C ASP A 266 36.61 -11.93 9.67
N ILE A 267 36.15 -11.29 10.75
CA ILE A 267 36.91 -10.27 11.49
C ILE A 267 37.95 -10.96 12.37
N ASP A 268 39.21 -10.66 12.13
CA ASP A 268 40.30 -11.23 12.92
C ASP A 268 40.25 -10.81 14.38
N TYR A 269 40.34 -11.81 15.30
CA TYR A 269 40.35 -11.61 16.74
C TYR A 269 39.13 -10.83 17.30
N PHE A 270 37.94 -10.93 16.68
CA PHE A 270 36.78 -10.17 17.08
C PHE A 270 36.35 -10.44 18.53
N LYS A 271 36.45 -11.69 19.01
CA LYS A 271 36.20 -12.03 20.41
C LYS A 271 37.10 -11.24 21.33
N ASN A 272 38.41 -11.20 21.07
CA ASN A 272 39.38 -10.45 21.87
C ASN A 272 39.08 -8.94 21.86
N TYR A 273 38.60 -8.45 20.73
CA TYR A 273 38.17 -7.05 20.61
C TYR A 273 36.96 -6.76 21.50
N ASN A 274 35.95 -7.63 21.50
CA ASN A 274 34.78 -7.52 22.37
C ASN A 274 35.15 -7.63 23.87
N ASP A 275 36.03 -8.56 24.21
CA ASP A 275 36.48 -8.75 25.57
C ASP A 275 37.24 -7.51 26.12
N LYS A 276 37.97 -6.80 25.25
CA LYS A 276 38.72 -5.59 25.59
C LYS A 276 37.87 -4.31 25.59
N PHE A 277 36.96 -4.13 24.64
CA PHE A 277 36.25 -2.84 24.41
C PHE A 277 34.75 -2.91 24.68
N GLY A 278 34.24 -4.11 24.98
CA GLY A 278 32.80 -4.38 25.20
C GLY A 278 32.00 -4.61 23.93
N HIS A 279 30.85 -5.30 24.05
CA HIS A 279 29.98 -5.67 22.92
C HIS A 279 29.47 -4.46 22.13
N THR A 280 29.19 -3.34 22.78
CA THR A 280 28.76 -2.11 22.08
C THR A 280 29.83 -1.59 21.11
N ALA A 281 31.13 -1.76 21.46
CA ALA A 281 32.21 -1.42 20.55
C ALA A 281 32.30 -2.41 19.38
N GLY A 282 32.06 -3.69 19.63
CA GLY A 282 31.94 -4.69 18.57
C GLY A 282 30.80 -4.41 17.62
N ASP A 283 29.64 -3.99 18.12
CA ASP A 283 28.49 -3.59 17.27
C ASP A 283 28.86 -2.40 16.37
N LEU A 284 29.62 -1.43 16.88
CA LEU A 284 30.12 -0.31 16.09
C LEU A 284 31.09 -0.78 14.99
N VAL A 285 31.96 -1.74 15.30
CA VAL A 285 32.87 -2.37 14.32
C VAL A 285 32.06 -3.02 13.19
N LEU A 286 31.05 -3.83 13.53
CA LEU A 286 30.20 -4.52 12.54
C LEU A 286 29.49 -3.54 11.62
N LYS A 287 28.94 -2.44 12.18
CA LYS A 287 28.31 -1.36 11.40
C LYS A 287 29.31 -0.64 10.47
N ASN A 288 30.48 -0.30 10.98
CA ASN A 288 31.50 0.36 10.17
C ASN A 288 31.98 -0.55 9.03
N LEU A 289 32.23 -1.83 9.33
CA LEU A 289 32.65 -2.81 8.33
C LEU A 289 31.60 -2.98 7.24
N SER A 290 30.31 -3.07 7.58
CA SER A 290 29.24 -3.16 6.58
C SER A 290 29.20 -1.93 5.69
N ASN A 291 29.36 -0.72 6.23
CA ASN A 291 29.41 0.51 5.43
C ASN A 291 30.63 0.53 4.48
N ILE A 292 31.80 0.10 4.97
CA ILE A 292 33.00 0.01 4.12
C ILE A 292 32.79 -0.96 2.96
N MET A 293 32.18 -2.14 3.21
CA MET A 293 31.87 -3.11 2.16
C MET A 293 30.91 -2.53 1.13
N VAL A 294 29.79 -1.95 1.56
CA VAL A 294 28.80 -1.34 0.68
C VAL A 294 29.44 -0.23 -0.17
N ASP A 295 30.17 0.69 0.46
CA ASP A 295 30.77 1.83 -0.25
C ASP A 295 31.92 1.42 -1.20
N SER A 296 32.70 0.41 -0.82
CA SER A 296 33.82 -0.05 -1.63
C SER A 296 33.40 -0.84 -2.87
N LEU A 297 32.27 -1.50 -2.82
CA LEU A 297 31.84 -2.46 -3.84
C LEU A 297 30.68 -1.94 -4.71
N LYS A 298 30.28 -0.68 -4.59
CA LYS A 298 29.15 -0.09 -5.34
C LYS A 298 29.21 -0.34 -6.86
N SER A 299 30.40 -0.30 -7.44
CA SER A 299 30.59 -0.49 -8.89
C SER A 299 30.38 -1.92 -9.35
N ALA A 300 30.53 -2.90 -8.47
CA ALA A 300 30.42 -4.33 -8.78
C ALA A 300 28.99 -4.88 -8.57
N SER A 301 28.04 -4.05 -8.16
CA SER A 301 26.66 -4.48 -7.82
C SER A 301 26.62 -5.74 -6.95
N PRO A 302 27.32 -5.77 -5.81
CA PRO A 302 27.50 -6.96 -5.00
C PRO A 302 26.21 -7.31 -4.25
N ILE A 303 26.09 -8.59 -3.87
CA ILE A 303 25.09 -9.05 -2.91
C ILE A 303 25.86 -9.35 -1.61
N ILE A 304 25.63 -8.55 -0.57
CA ILE A 304 26.40 -8.60 0.70
C ILE A 304 25.49 -9.05 1.83
N SER A 305 25.97 -9.99 2.64
CA SER A 305 25.25 -10.46 3.84
C SER A 305 26.14 -10.51 5.08
N ARG A 306 25.50 -10.41 6.23
CA ARG A 306 26.05 -10.88 7.48
C ARG A 306 25.69 -12.36 7.63
N PHE A 307 26.68 -13.22 7.47
CA PHE A 307 26.50 -14.66 7.40
C PHE A 307 26.48 -15.34 8.78
N GLY A 308 27.18 -14.75 9.74
CA GLY A 308 27.25 -15.17 11.13
C GLY A 308 27.44 -13.99 12.08
N GLY A 309 27.90 -14.24 13.29
CA GLY A 309 28.15 -13.20 14.28
C GLY A 309 29.15 -12.14 13.80
N GLU A 310 30.29 -12.58 13.30
CA GLU A 310 31.40 -11.76 12.80
C GLU A 310 31.80 -12.11 11.37
N GLU A 311 31.00 -12.97 10.73
CA GLU A 311 31.23 -13.49 9.37
C GLU A 311 30.35 -12.76 8.36
N PHE A 312 30.92 -12.44 7.23
CA PHE A 312 30.23 -11.78 6.12
C PHE A 312 30.44 -12.56 4.82
N CYS A 313 29.47 -12.53 3.92
CA CYS A 313 29.55 -13.20 2.64
C CYS A 313 29.15 -12.24 1.51
N ILE A 314 29.90 -12.28 0.39
CA ILE A 314 29.71 -11.38 -0.72
C ILE A 314 29.66 -12.17 -2.03
N ILE A 315 28.59 -12.00 -2.80
CA ILE A 315 28.51 -12.50 -4.18
C ILE A 315 28.93 -11.40 -5.13
N LEU A 316 29.89 -11.69 -6.01
CA LEU A 316 30.31 -10.84 -7.10
C LEU A 316 29.80 -11.45 -8.40
N LEU A 317 28.92 -10.71 -9.08
CA LEU A 317 28.28 -11.15 -10.31
C LEU A 317 29.17 -10.89 -11.51
N ARG A 318 29.25 -11.84 -12.45
CA ARG A 318 30.05 -11.75 -13.70
C ARG A 318 31.54 -11.43 -13.46
N THR A 319 32.06 -11.81 -12.32
CA THR A 319 33.41 -11.55 -11.86
C THR A 319 34.19 -12.87 -11.87
N ASP A 320 35.33 -12.92 -12.52
CA ASP A 320 36.20 -14.09 -12.53
C ASP A 320 37.07 -14.16 -11.26
N LYS A 321 37.83 -15.27 -11.11
CA LYS A 321 38.62 -15.53 -9.92
C LYS A 321 39.70 -14.47 -9.68
N LYS A 322 40.40 -14.01 -10.76
CA LYS A 322 41.47 -13.01 -10.63
C LYS A 322 40.93 -11.65 -10.22
N GLU A 323 39.84 -11.24 -10.85
CA GLU A 323 39.16 -9.99 -10.53
C GLU A 323 38.61 -10.03 -9.12
N ALA A 324 37.96 -11.15 -8.70
CA ALA A 324 37.47 -11.35 -7.35
C ALA A 324 38.57 -11.26 -6.31
N HIS A 325 39.74 -11.88 -6.56
CA HIS A 325 40.89 -11.75 -5.67
C HIS A 325 41.37 -10.30 -5.55
N THR A 326 41.46 -9.56 -6.66
CA THR A 326 41.86 -8.15 -6.63
C THR A 326 40.87 -7.31 -5.81
N ILE A 327 39.56 -7.49 -6.03
CA ILE A 327 38.48 -6.82 -5.26
C ILE A 327 38.59 -7.17 -3.77
N ALA A 328 38.80 -8.43 -3.43
CA ALA A 328 38.96 -8.90 -2.05
C ALA A 328 40.19 -8.26 -1.37
N GLU A 329 41.31 -8.17 -2.05
CA GLU A 329 42.54 -7.57 -1.51
C GLU A 329 42.39 -6.04 -1.33
N GLU A 330 41.78 -5.35 -2.30
CA GLU A 330 41.46 -3.92 -2.15
C GLU A 330 40.54 -3.68 -0.97
N LEU A 331 39.51 -4.52 -0.78
CA LEU A 331 38.58 -4.46 0.37
C LEU A 331 39.36 -4.70 1.68
N ARG A 332 40.17 -5.74 1.75
CA ARG A 332 41.01 -6.05 2.91
C ARG A 332 41.87 -4.85 3.33
N VAL A 333 42.59 -4.25 2.36
CA VAL A 333 43.48 -3.09 2.61
C VAL A 333 42.68 -1.87 3.08
N LYS A 334 41.48 -1.63 2.53
CA LYS A 334 40.60 -0.54 3.00
C LYS A 334 40.16 -0.76 4.43
N ILE A 335 39.78 -1.99 4.81
CA ILE A 335 39.36 -2.34 6.17
C ILE A 335 40.54 -2.17 7.14
N GLU A 336 41.72 -2.68 6.82
CA GLU A 336 42.94 -2.55 7.62
C GLU A 336 43.29 -1.09 7.91
N LYS A 337 43.13 -0.20 6.91
CA LYS A 337 43.40 1.24 7.03
C LYS A 337 42.29 2.04 7.70
N ALA A 338 41.10 1.46 7.82
CA ALA A 338 39.95 2.13 8.41
C ALA A 338 40.16 2.37 9.91
N LYS A 339 39.93 3.61 10.33
CA LYS A 339 39.99 4.00 11.75
C LYS A 339 38.61 3.99 12.33
N ILE A 340 38.40 3.18 13.35
CA ILE A 340 37.14 3.09 14.09
C ILE A 340 37.28 3.94 15.35
N ILE A 341 36.46 4.96 15.47
CA ILE A 341 36.54 5.92 16.59
C ILE A 341 35.64 5.41 17.72
N LEU A 342 36.24 4.99 18.84
CA LEU A 342 35.56 4.60 20.06
C LEU A 342 35.71 5.72 21.10
N ARG A 343 34.68 6.54 21.29
CA ARG A 343 34.73 7.70 22.21
C ARG A 343 35.98 8.59 21.95
N ARG A 344 37.12 8.33 22.64
CA ARG A 344 38.37 9.08 22.51
C ARG A 344 39.57 8.23 22.02
N GLN A 345 39.33 6.96 21.68
CA GLN A 345 40.38 6.05 21.17
C GLN A 345 40.10 5.69 19.70
N GLN A 346 41.17 5.60 18.94
CA GLN A 346 41.13 5.04 17.59
C GLN A 346 41.57 3.59 17.64
N THR A 347 40.78 2.72 17.04
CA THR A 347 41.08 1.29 16.88
C THR A 347 41.00 0.93 15.40
N ASN A 348 41.59 -0.20 15.06
CA ASN A 348 41.48 -0.80 13.73
C ASN A 348 41.19 -2.29 13.89
N ILE A 349 40.72 -2.89 12.82
CA ILE A 349 40.49 -4.33 12.70
C ILE A 349 41.14 -4.81 11.39
N THR A 350 41.38 -6.10 11.30
CA THR A 350 41.75 -6.78 10.08
C THR A 350 40.75 -7.89 9.79
N VAL A 351 40.76 -8.39 8.56
CA VAL A 351 39.88 -9.46 8.11
C VAL A 351 40.64 -10.52 7.35
N SER A 352 40.22 -11.76 7.50
CA SER A 352 40.66 -12.89 6.68
C SER A 352 39.59 -13.17 5.64
N ILE A 353 39.96 -13.32 4.38
CA ILE A 353 39.03 -13.48 3.27
C ILE A 353 39.38 -14.74 2.48
N GLY A 354 38.40 -15.59 2.20
CA GLY A 354 38.46 -16.70 1.28
C GLY A 354 37.70 -16.39 0.00
N VAL A 355 38.26 -16.70 -1.16
CA VAL A 355 37.64 -16.48 -2.48
C VAL A 355 37.44 -17.82 -3.17
N ALA A 356 36.25 -18.07 -3.70
CA ALA A 356 35.95 -19.19 -4.56
C ALA A 356 35.10 -18.72 -5.75
N SER A 357 35.28 -19.34 -6.92
CA SER A 357 34.71 -18.88 -8.16
C SER A 357 34.16 -20.01 -9.04
N LEU A 358 33.00 -19.77 -9.63
CA LEU A 358 32.42 -20.62 -10.66
C LEU A 358 32.91 -20.16 -12.04
N PRO A 359 33.20 -21.11 -12.94
CA PRO A 359 33.10 -22.58 -12.83
C PRO A 359 34.35 -23.29 -12.30
N TRP A 360 35.40 -22.59 -11.87
CA TRP A 360 36.71 -23.17 -11.62
C TRP A 360 36.82 -23.98 -10.31
N ASP A 361 36.24 -23.51 -9.25
CA ASP A 361 36.46 -24.07 -7.91
C ASP A 361 35.31 -24.95 -7.44
N ALA A 362 34.10 -24.81 -8.01
CA ALA A 362 32.91 -25.50 -7.57
C ALA A 362 31.97 -25.88 -8.71
N ARG A 363 31.09 -26.88 -8.48
CA ARG A 363 30.11 -27.40 -9.41
C ARG A 363 28.69 -26.97 -9.05
N ASP A 364 28.47 -26.57 -7.80
CA ASP A 364 27.19 -26.09 -7.27
C ASP A 364 27.41 -24.99 -6.21
N GLU A 365 26.33 -24.42 -5.74
CA GLU A 365 26.33 -23.32 -4.78
C GLU A 365 26.86 -23.75 -3.41
N ASP A 366 26.59 -25.00 -2.97
CA ASP A 366 27.03 -25.50 -1.67
C ASP A 366 28.54 -25.76 -1.67
N GLU A 367 29.06 -26.34 -2.74
CA GLU A 367 30.51 -26.53 -2.92
C GLU A 367 31.22 -25.18 -2.99
N LEU A 368 30.61 -24.15 -3.61
CA LEU A 368 31.19 -22.81 -3.70
C LEU A 368 31.35 -22.18 -2.31
N ILE A 369 30.31 -22.28 -1.47
CA ILE A 369 30.37 -21.82 -0.06
C ILE A 369 31.45 -22.56 0.69
N PHE A 370 31.46 -23.90 0.61
CA PHE A 370 32.43 -24.72 1.31
C PHE A 370 33.88 -24.38 0.95
N LYS A 371 34.14 -24.14 -0.34
CA LYS A 371 35.47 -23.77 -0.85
C LYS A 371 35.91 -22.39 -0.38
N ALA A 372 35.01 -21.38 -0.40
CA ALA A 372 35.31 -20.05 0.11
C ALA A 372 35.55 -20.05 1.63
N ASP A 373 34.74 -20.79 2.40
CA ASP A 373 34.93 -20.95 3.85
C ASP A 373 36.26 -21.61 4.18
N ARG A 374 36.61 -22.69 3.48
CA ARG A 374 37.89 -23.36 3.66
C ARG A 374 39.06 -22.43 3.35
N ALA A 375 39.00 -21.64 2.29
CA ALA A 375 40.03 -20.66 1.94
C ALA A 375 40.16 -19.56 3.01
N MET A 376 39.05 -19.07 3.54
CA MET A 376 39.02 -18.11 4.66
C MET A 376 39.67 -18.71 5.92
N TYR A 377 39.35 -19.96 6.26
CA TYR A 377 39.95 -20.65 7.39
C TYR A 377 41.49 -20.83 7.19
N GLU A 378 41.93 -21.14 6.00
CA GLU A 378 43.33 -21.17 5.63
C GLU A 378 44.03 -19.81 5.80
N ALA A 379 43.35 -18.71 5.44
CA ALA A 379 43.81 -17.34 5.63
C ALA A 379 44.03 -17.06 7.14
N LYS A 380 43.12 -17.52 8.02
CA LYS A 380 43.30 -17.41 9.48
C LYS A 380 44.49 -18.22 9.99
N GLN A 381 44.71 -19.43 9.46
CA GLN A 381 45.86 -20.28 9.86
C GLN A 381 47.21 -19.73 9.42
N LYS A 382 47.27 -19.14 8.21
CA LYS A 382 48.50 -18.58 7.66
C LYS A 382 48.91 -17.22 8.25
N GLY A 383 48.26 -16.75 9.29
CA GLY A 383 48.62 -15.53 10.04
C GLY A 383 47.66 -14.39 9.88
N ARG A 384 46.43 -14.65 9.37
CA ARG A 384 45.32 -13.66 9.24
C ARG A 384 45.64 -12.51 8.30
N ASN A 385 44.72 -11.50 8.25
CA ASN A 385 44.86 -10.28 7.49
C ASN A 385 45.32 -10.53 6.03
N ARG A 386 44.65 -11.43 5.33
CA ARG A 386 45.01 -11.84 3.94
C ARG A 386 43.82 -12.42 3.19
N VAL A 387 44.03 -12.48 1.89
CA VAL A 387 43.11 -13.16 0.94
C VAL A 387 43.74 -14.50 0.53
N ILE A 388 42.92 -15.56 0.51
CA ILE A 388 43.32 -16.87 -0.06
C ILE A 388 42.25 -17.35 -1.01
N ASP A 389 42.69 -17.87 -2.15
CA ASP A 389 41.84 -18.48 -3.18
C ASP A 389 41.68 -19.98 -2.92
N ALA A 390 40.48 -20.51 -3.19
CA ALA A 390 40.13 -21.93 -3.06
C ALA A 390 40.86 -22.82 -4.08
#